data_4b6a55138a1ca2d3e06ea5a4d44d232e
#
_entry.id   4b6a55138a1ca2d3e06ea5a4d44d232e
#
_cell.length_a   1.000
_cell.length_b   1.000
_cell.length_c   1.000
_cell.angle_alpha   90.00
_cell.angle_beta   90.00
_cell.angle_gamma   90.00
#
_symmetry.space_group_name_H-M   'P 1'
#
loop_
_entity.id
_entity.type
_entity.pdbx_description
1 polymer ?
#
loop_
_entity_poly.entity_id
_entity_poly.type
_entity_poly.pdbx_seq_one_letter_code
_entity_poly.pdbx_strand_id
1 'polypeptide(L)'
;MNALWQKVNREMVAKILAELEYERTLRAEPVSADYWRISMGNATWQFSATRGIWGWLHIDPDTLTTASGAAVEAENALLQLATVLEMSDAQTAEHMEDLYATLRGDMQLLQARETLDADALIHLDPDELQCLMRGHPKFIFNKGRRGWGLDALRLYAPEYRGRFRLHWVAVQRDRLVWSSDADCDINALLSSAMDDAERERFDARWQELDLDDSWLPVPLHPWQWQQKIAIHFLAQLARGEMVELGEFGDEYLAQQSLRTLTNASRRAPYDIKLPLTIYNTSCYRGIPGKYIAAGPLASRWLQQQFASDATLIHSGAQVLGEPAAGYLSHPGYAALPEAPYRYQEMLGVIWRENPSCYLQDGEQAVLMAALMATDNDGR
;
A
#
# COMPACT_ATOMS: atom_id res chain seq x y z
N MET A 1 -5.14 -10.89 -24.42
CA MET A 1 -4.22 -9.76 -24.16
C MET A 1 -4.69 -8.46 -24.81
N ASN A 2 -5.03 -8.43 -26.12
CA ASN A 2 -5.45 -7.17 -26.77
C ASN A 2 -6.74 -6.57 -26.18
N ALA A 3 -7.81 -7.36 -25.98
CA ALA A 3 -9.06 -6.86 -25.40
C ALA A 3 -8.86 -6.31 -23.97
N LEU A 4 -8.07 -7.00 -23.15
CA LEU A 4 -7.76 -6.55 -21.79
C LEU A 4 -6.95 -5.24 -21.80
N TRP A 5 -5.97 -5.13 -22.70
CA TRP A 5 -5.21 -3.91 -22.93
C TRP A 5 -6.11 -2.73 -23.31
N GLN A 6 -7.02 -2.94 -24.25
CA GLN A 6 -7.99 -1.91 -24.64
C GLN A 6 -8.90 -1.48 -23.48
N LYS A 7 -9.35 -2.44 -22.66
CA LYS A 7 -10.19 -2.16 -21.49
C LYS A 7 -9.45 -1.28 -20.47
N VAL A 8 -8.25 -1.67 -20.05
CA VAL A 8 -7.50 -0.87 -19.05
C VAL A 8 -7.10 0.51 -19.58
N ASN A 9 -6.83 0.66 -20.88
CA ASN A 9 -6.59 1.97 -21.48
C ASN A 9 -7.82 2.88 -21.40
N ARG A 10 -9.00 2.38 -21.78
CA ARG A 10 -10.26 3.13 -21.69
C ARG A 10 -10.57 3.53 -20.26
N GLU A 11 -10.47 2.59 -19.31
CA GLU A 11 -10.68 2.85 -17.89
C GLU A 11 -9.69 3.91 -17.36
N MET A 12 -8.43 3.85 -17.78
CA MET A 12 -7.41 4.82 -17.38
C MET A 12 -7.69 6.21 -17.95
N VAL A 13 -8.07 6.31 -19.23
CA VAL A 13 -8.44 7.60 -19.84
C VAL A 13 -9.69 8.15 -19.18
N ALA A 14 -10.72 7.35 -18.93
CA ALA A 14 -11.91 7.76 -18.21
C ALA A 14 -11.56 8.32 -16.82
N LYS A 15 -10.66 7.66 -16.11
CA LYS A 15 -10.17 8.11 -14.80
C LYS A 15 -9.41 9.44 -14.90
N ILE A 16 -8.50 9.59 -15.86
CA ILE A 16 -7.78 10.87 -16.09
C ILE A 16 -8.78 12.00 -16.31
N LEU A 17 -9.74 11.82 -17.21
CA LEU A 17 -10.71 12.86 -17.55
C LEU A 17 -11.63 13.22 -16.37
N ALA A 18 -12.12 12.20 -15.64
CA ALA A 18 -13.02 12.41 -14.49
C ALA A 18 -12.30 13.12 -13.32
N GLU A 19 -11.05 12.72 -13.01
CA GLU A 19 -10.27 13.36 -11.95
C GLU A 19 -9.95 14.82 -12.25
N LEU A 20 -9.48 15.10 -13.46
CA LEU A 20 -9.11 16.46 -13.85
C LEU A 20 -10.32 17.38 -14.01
N GLU A 21 -11.47 16.83 -14.39
CA GLU A 21 -12.73 17.56 -14.41
C GLU A 21 -13.19 17.91 -12.99
N TYR A 22 -13.12 16.94 -12.07
CA TYR A 22 -13.47 17.15 -10.68
C TYR A 22 -12.57 18.20 -10.00
N GLU A 23 -11.27 18.18 -10.28
CA GLU A 23 -10.28 19.16 -9.79
C GLU A 23 -10.36 20.50 -10.56
N ARG A 24 -11.31 20.63 -11.52
CA ARG A 24 -11.52 21.83 -12.34
C ARG A 24 -10.32 22.23 -13.22
N THR A 25 -9.42 21.33 -13.47
CA THR A 25 -8.32 21.50 -14.45
C THR A 25 -8.86 21.39 -15.88
N LEU A 26 -9.83 20.50 -16.08
CA LEU A 26 -10.56 20.35 -17.34
C LEU A 26 -12.03 20.71 -17.13
N ARG A 27 -12.73 20.95 -18.24
CA ARG A 27 -14.17 21.22 -18.22
C ARG A 27 -14.90 20.27 -19.16
N ALA A 28 -15.86 19.53 -18.62
CA ALA A 28 -16.77 18.74 -19.42
C ALA A 28 -17.90 19.62 -19.98
N GLU A 29 -18.14 19.49 -21.28
CA GLU A 29 -19.21 20.16 -22.00
C GLU A 29 -20.31 19.15 -22.36
N PRO A 30 -21.58 19.39 -22.01
CA PRO A 30 -22.65 18.50 -22.41
C PRO A 30 -22.88 18.61 -23.92
N VAL A 31 -23.03 17.47 -24.58
CA VAL A 31 -23.44 17.34 -25.98
C VAL A 31 -24.92 16.98 -26.05
N SER A 32 -25.38 16.13 -25.11
CA SER A 32 -26.78 15.80 -24.88
C SER A 32 -27.01 15.52 -23.39
N ALA A 33 -28.17 14.98 -23.00
CA ALA A 33 -28.47 14.71 -21.59
C ALA A 33 -27.44 13.83 -20.88
N ASP A 34 -26.99 12.77 -21.56
CA ASP A 34 -26.07 11.77 -20.97
C ASP A 34 -24.76 11.65 -21.75
N TYR A 35 -24.52 12.54 -22.73
CA TYR A 35 -23.37 12.50 -23.59
C TYR A 35 -22.55 13.78 -23.47
N TRP A 36 -21.24 13.62 -23.21
CA TRP A 36 -20.35 14.71 -22.86
C TRP A 36 -19.09 14.71 -23.74
N ARG A 37 -18.40 15.83 -23.76
CA ARG A 37 -17.07 15.95 -24.35
C ARG A 37 -16.11 16.68 -23.42
N ILE A 38 -14.84 16.29 -23.48
CA ILE A 38 -13.72 17.00 -22.84
C ILE A 38 -12.61 17.19 -23.88
N SER A 39 -12.12 18.43 -23.98
CA SER A 39 -10.91 18.74 -24.75
C SER A 39 -9.73 18.93 -23.81
N MET A 40 -8.59 18.32 -24.16
CA MET A 40 -7.34 18.40 -23.43
C MET A 40 -6.19 18.41 -24.43
N GLY A 41 -5.41 19.50 -24.48
CA GLY A 41 -4.41 19.73 -25.51
C GLY A 41 -5.05 19.76 -26.90
N ASN A 42 -4.55 18.93 -27.80
CA ASN A 42 -5.02 18.83 -29.17
C ASN A 42 -6.04 17.68 -29.38
N ALA A 43 -6.43 17.00 -28.32
CA ALA A 43 -7.35 15.87 -28.39
C ALA A 43 -8.71 16.22 -27.73
N THR A 44 -9.76 15.61 -28.26
CA THR A 44 -11.12 15.71 -27.70
C THR A 44 -11.69 14.31 -27.56
N TRP A 45 -12.17 14.00 -26.38
CA TRP A 45 -12.85 12.75 -26.05
C TRP A 45 -14.35 13.01 -25.91
N GLN A 46 -15.11 12.03 -26.32
CA GLN A 46 -16.58 12.00 -26.20
C GLN A 46 -16.98 10.70 -25.52
N PHE A 47 -17.97 10.78 -24.62
CA PHE A 47 -18.36 9.65 -23.78
C PHE A 47 -19.75 9.87 -23.17
N SER A 48 -20.39 8.78 -22.77
CA SER A 48 -21.54 8.82 -21.87
C SER A 48 -21.09 8.92 -20.42
N ALA A 49 -21.74 9.74 -19.63
CA ALA A 49 -21.45 9.87 -18.21
C ALA A 49 -22.66 10.36 -17.42
N THR A 50 -22.72 9.99 -16.14
CA THR A 50 -23.64 10.54 -15.15
C THR A 50 -22.87 11.36 -14.13
N ARG A 51 -23.49 12.44 -13.64
CA ARG A 51 -22.88 13.26 -12.59
C ARG A 51 -23.43 12.86 -11.23
N GLY A 52 -22.54 12.39 -10.36
CA GLY A 52 -22.90 12.03 -9.00
C GLY A 52 -23.21 13.23 -8.10
N ILE A 53 -23.75 12.98 -6.91
CA ILE A 53 -24.18 14.01 -5.94
C ILE A 53 -23.05 14.95 -5.48
N TRP A 54 -21.81 14.50 -5.52
CA TRP A 54 -20.62 15.28 -5.20
C TRP A 54 -20.00 16.00 -6.40
N GLY A 55 -20.69 15.98 -7.55
CA GLY A 55 -20.22 16.58 -8.79
C GLY A 55 -19.24 15.73 -9.61
N TRP A 56 -18.87 14.54 -9.11
CA TRP A 56 -18.01 13.61 -9.82
C TRP A 56 -18.67 13.09 -11.09
N LEU A 57 -17.90 12.99 -12.17
CA LEU A 57 -18.36 12.49 -13.45
C LEU A 57 -18.06 10.99 -13.56
N HIS A 58 -19.09 10.17 -13.51
CA HIS A 58 -19.00 8.73 -13.72
C HIS A 58 -19.04 8.45 -15.23
N ILE A 59 -17.85 8.38 -15.83
CA ILE A 59 -17.68 8.12 -17.26
C ILE A 59 -17.81 6.62 -17.51
N ASP A 60 -18.63 6.25 -18.50
CA ASP A 60 -18.69 4.90 -19.01
C ASP A 60 -17.51 4.65 -20.00
N PRO A 61 -16.47 3.85 -19.60
CA PRO A 61 -15.30 3.66 -20.43
C PRO A 61 -15.58 2.99 -21.79
N ASP A 62 -16.66 2.21 -21.89
CA ASP A 62 -16.99 1.49 -23.12
C ASP A 62 -17.56 2.40 -24.20
N THR A 63 -18.11 3.55 -23.80
CA THR A 63 -18.62 4.58 -24.71
C THR A 63 -17.55 5.59 -25.15
N LEU A 64 -16.34 5.53 -24.53
CA LEU A 64 -15.30 6.52 -24.74
C LEU A 64 -14.72 6.42 -26.15
N THR A 65 -14.73 7.54 -26.87
CA THR A 65 -14.21 7.69 -28.22
C THR A 65 -13.38 8.97 -28.34
N THR A 66 -12.49 9.02 -29.33
CA THR A 66 -11.82 10.27 -29.72
C THR A 66 -12.58 10.93 -30.87
N ALA A 67 -12.66 12.24 -30.89
CA ALA A 67 -13.30 12.98 -31.98
C ALA A 67 -12.64 12.75 -33.34
N SER A 68 -11.36 12.37 -33.36
CA SER A 68 -10.61 12.02 -34.57
C SER A 68 -10.86 10.60 -35.08
N GLY A 69 -11.54 9.75 -34.29
CA GLY A 69 -11.68 8.31 -34.56
C GLY A 69 -10.43 7.48 -34.24
N ALA A 70 -9.39 8.08 -33.67
CA ALA A 70 -8.19 7.37 -33.24
C ALA A 70 -8.50 6.44 -32.04
N ALA A 71 -7.65 5.43 -31.83
CA ALA A 71 -7.75 4.55 -30.67
C ALA A 71 -7.65 5.35 -29.35
N VAL A 72 -8.38 4.89 -28.32
CA VAL A 72 -8.31 5.47 -26.97
C VAL A 72 -7.10 4.86 -26.26
N GLU A 73 -6.03 5.64 -26.15
CA GLU A 73 -4.78 5.22 -25.55
C GLU A 73 -4.41 6.14 -24.38
N ALA A 74 -4.11 5.55 -23.23
CA ALA A 74 -3.78 6.28 -22.02
C ALA A 74 -2.43 7.05 -22.13
N GLU A 75 -1.50 6.53 -22.92
CA GLU A 75 -0.25 7.20 -23.24
C GLU A 75 -0.51 8.54 -23.96
N ASN A 76 -1.37 8.53 -24.97
CA ASN A 76 -1.75 9.77 -25.65
C ASN A 76 -2.45 10.75 -24.72
N ALA A 77 -3.35 10.28 -23.86
CA ALA A 77 -3.99 11.11 -22.85
C ALA A 77 -2.97 11.76 -21.89
N LEU A 78 -1.96 11.02 -21.46
CA LEU A 78 -0.88 11.58 -20.62
C LEU A 78 -0.06 12.64 -21.37
N LEU A 79 0.26 12.44 -22.65
CA LEU A 79 0.98 13.43 -23.46
C LEU A 79 0.17 14.73 -23.62
N GLN A 80 -1.15 14.62 -23.84
CA GLN A 80 -2.03 15.79 -23.87
C GLN A 80 -2.12 16.49 -22.50
N LEU A 81 -2.19 15.71 -21.43
CA LEU A 81 -2.16 16.24 -20.06
C LEU A 81 -0.86 16.98 -19.76
N ALA A 82 0.29 16.42 -20.16
CA ALA A 82 1.58 17.04 -19.99
C ALA A 82 1.65 18.41 -20.68
N THR A 83 1.06 18.53 -21.86
CA THR A 83 0.95 19.81 -22.59
C THR A 83 0.09 20.83 -21.82
N VAL A 84 -1.06 20.42 -21.29
CA VAL A 84 -1.98 21.30 -20.54
C VAL A 84 -1.40 21.75 -19.21
N LEU A 85 -0.63 20.88 -18.53
CA LEU A 85 0.01 21.18 -17.25
C LEU A 85 1.42 21.74 -17.39
N GLU A 86 1.89 22.00 -18.61
CA GLU A 86 3.25 22.51 -18.90
C GLU A 86 4.35 21.67 -18.22
N MET A 87 4.17 20.33 -18.21
CA MET A 87 5.13 19.43 -17.61
C MET A 87 6.41 19.35 -18.44
N SER A 88 7.55 19.27 -17.77
CA SER A 88 8.82 18.98 -18.43
C SER A 88 8.86 17.53 -18.96
N ASP A 89 9.72 17.28 -19.95
CA ASP A 89 9.94 15.92 -20.48
C ASP A 89 10.32 14.93 -19.38
N ALA A 90 11.14 15.35 -18.40
CA ALA A 90 11.54 14.53 -17.28
C ALA A 90 10.33 14.14 -16.38
N GLN A 91 9.46 15.09 -16.06
CA GLN A 91 8.24 14.82 -15.29
C GLN A 91 7.28 13.92 -16.09
N THR A 92 7.15 14.17 -17.39
CA THR A 92 6.30 13.37 -18.27
C THR A 92 6.80 11.92 -18.35
N ALA A 93 8.13 11.73 -18.50
CA ALA A 93 8.74 10.40 -18.52
C ALA A 93 8.53 9.65 -17.19
N GLU A 94 8.66 10.32 -16.04
CA GLU A 94 8.36 9.72 -14.74
C GLU A 94 6.90 9.29 -14.60
N HIS A 95 5.96 10.11 -15.09
CA HIS A 95 4.54 9.75 -15.08
C HIS A 95 4.19 8.67 -16.11
N MET A 96 4.95 8.58 -17.20
CA MET A 96 4.82 7.49 -18.17
C MET A 96 5.22 6.15 -17.54
N GLU A 97 6.30 6.13 -16.73
CA GLU A 97 6.68 4.95 -15.94
C GLU A 97 5.55 4.54 -14.98
N ASP A 98 5.00 5.51 -14.23
CA ASP A 98 3.87 5.28 -13.32
C ASP A 98 2.61 4.78 -14.06
N LEU A 99 2.33 5.30 -15.25
CA LEU A 99 1.23 4.88 -16.11
C LEU A 99 1.37 3.41 -16.52
N TYR A 100 2.52 3.02 -17.10
CA TYR A 100 2.72 1.64 -17.54
C TYR A 100 2.67 0.65 -16.38
N ALA A 101 3.26 1.00 -15.24
CA ALA A 101 3.19 0.17 -14.04
C ALA A 101 1.73 0.01 -13.55
N THR A 102 0.94 1.10 -13.59
CA THR A 102 -0.48 1.08 -13.20
C THR A 102 -1.30 0.23 -14.17
N LEU A 103 -1.16 0.44 -15.50
CA LEU A 103 -1.84 -0.38 -16.50
C LEU A 103 -1.51 -1.87 -16.36
N ARG A 104 -0.25 -2.19 -16.05
CA ARG A 104 0.18 -3.57 -15.78
C ARG A 104 -0.54 -4.17 -14.58
N GLY A 105 -0.60 -3.42 -13.47
CA GLY A 105 -1.31 -3.84 -12.25
C GLY A 105 -2.81 -3.98 -12.48
N ASP A 106 -3.42 -3.07 -13.26
CA ASP A 106 -4.85 -3.11 -13.58
C ASP A 106 -5.19 -4.30 -14.50
N MET A 107 -4.34 -4.63 -15.47
CA MET A 107 -4.49 -5.85 -16.26
C MET A 107 -4.46 -7.10 -15.38
N GLN A 108 -3.52 -7.18 -14.44
CA GLN A 108 -3.43 -8.29 -13.49
C GLN A 108 -4.67 -8.39 -12.61
N LEU A 109 -5.15 -7.24 -12.12
CA LEU A 109 -6.36 -7.17 -11.31
C LEU A 109 -7.59 -7.69 -12.06
N LEU A 110 -7.81 -7.23 -13.30
CA LEU A 110 -8.93 -7.68 -14.11
C LEU A 110 -8.86 -9.17 -14.42
N GLN A 111 -7.67 -9.71 -14.67
CA GLN A 111 -7.47 -11.16 -14.83
C GLN A 111 -7.79 -11.93 -13.55
N ALA A 112 -7.32 -11.45 -12.40
CA ALA A 112 -7.58 -12.10 -11.10
C ALA A 112 -9.07 -12.12 -10.73
N ARG A 113 -9.86 -11.18 -11.29
CA ARG A 113 -11.30 -11.03 -11.05
C ARG A 113 -12.17 -11.57 -12.20
N GLU A 114 -11.60 -12.21 -13.21
CA GLU A 114 -12.32 -12.60 -14.44
C GLU A 114 -13.53 -13.48 -14.17
N THR A 115 -13.45 -14.34 -13.13
CA THR A 115 -14.51 -15.29 -12.76
C THR A 115 -15.32 -14.83 -11.54
N LEU A 116 -15.07 -13.64 -11.01
CA LEU A 116 -15.71 -13.13 -9.80
C LEU A 116 -16.71 -12.03 -10.17
N ASP A 117 -17.98 -12.28 -9.91
CA ASP A 117 -19.01 -11.26 -9.94
C ASP A 117 -19.08 -10.48 -8.61
N ALA A 118 -19.96 -9.48 -8.53
CA ALA A 118 -20.12 -8.65 -7.34
C ALA A 118 -20.49 -9.48 -6.11
N ASP A 119 -21.34 -10.49 -6.25
CA ASP A 119 -21.77 -11.35 -5.15
C ASP A 119 -20.63 -12.22 -4.64
N ALA A 120 -19.83 -12.80 -5.54
CA ALA A 120 -18.63 -13.57 -5.17
C ALA A 120 -17.60 -12.68 -4.47
N LEU A 121 -17.40 -11.44 -4.92
CA LEU A 121 -16.43 -10.51 -4.32
C LEU A 121 -16.75 -10.17 -2.86
N ILE A 122 -18.03 -9.92 -2.51
CA ILE A 122 -18.41 -9.55 -1.14
C ILE A 122 -18.32 -10.71 -0.15
N HIS A 123 -18.29 -11.95 -0.64
CA HIS A 123 -18.15 -13.16 0.19
C HIS A 123 -16.68 -13.62 0.35
N LEU A 124 -15.72 -12.94 -0.29
CA LEU A 124 -14.31 -13.23 -0.08
C LEU A 124 -13.86 -12.89 1.34
N ASP A 125 -12.85 -13.62 1.79
CA ASP A 125 -12.12 -13.22 2.99
C ASP A 125 -11.62 -11.75 2.84
N PRO A 126 -11.69 -10.91 3.89
CA PRO A 126 -11.28 -9.51 3.84
C PRO A 126 -9.88 -9.26 3.28
N ASP A 127 -8.93 -10.14 3.60
CA ASP A 127 -7.55 -10.03 3.13
C ASP A 127 -7.43 -10.37 1.63
N GLU A 128 -8.24 -11.29 1.14
CA GLU A 128 -8.36 -11.60 -0.28
C GLU A 128 -9.07 -10.47 -1.04
N LEU A 129 -10.19 -9.98 -0.50
CA LEU A 129 -10.96 -8.89 -1.11
C LEU A 129 -10.10 -7.63 -1.29
N GLN A 130 -9.34 -7.24 -0.25
CA GLN A 130 -8.50 -6.05 -0.33
C GLN A 130 -7.41 -6.17 -1.40
N CYS A 131 -6.91 -7.37 -1.69
CA CYS A 131 -5.95 -7.60 -2.78
C CYS A 131 -6.56 -7.34 -4.17
N LEU A 132 -7.86 -7.52 -4.29
CA LEU A 132 -8.61 -7.35 -5.53
C LEU A 132 -9.21 -5.94 -5.69
N MET A 133 -8.86 -4.99 -4.83
CA MET A 133 -9.30 -3.60 -4.94
C MET A 133 -8.48 -2.83 -5.98
N ARG A 134 -9.12 -1.85 -6.63
CA ARG A 134 -8.49 -1.00 -7.67
C ARG A 134 -7.41 -0.05 -7.13
N GLY A 135 -7.21 -0.01 -5.81
CA GLY A 135 -6.26 0.89 -5.15
C GLY A 135 -6.87 2.26 -4.84
N HIS A 136 -6.03 3.27 -4.65
CA HIS A 136 -6.48 4.60 -4.24
C HIS A 136 -7.36 5.25 -5.33
N PRO A 137 -8.61 5.63 -5.02
CA PRO A 137 -9.55 6.09 -6.04
C PRO A 137 -9.13 7.39 -6.71
N LYS A 138 -8.58 8.35 -5.95
CA LYS A 138 -8.23 9.69 -6.43
C LYS A 138 -6.89 9.78 -7.16
N PHE A 139 -5.93 8.91 -6.89
CA PHE A 139 -4.66 8.92 -7.61
C PHE A 139 -4.80 8.23 -8.97
N ILE A 140 -4.52 8.96 -10.04
CA ILE A 140 -4.61 8.46 -11.42
C ILE A 140 -3.67 7.27 -11.58
N PHE A 141 -2.37 7.44 -11.32
CA PHE A 141 -1.35 6.40 -11.42
C PHE A 141 -1.10 5.74 -10.06
N ASN A 142 -2.10 5.05 -9.52
CA ASN A 142 -2.09 4.55 -8.16
C ASN A 142 -1.25 3.29 -7.92
N LYS A 143 -0.65 2.71 -8.96
CA LYS A 143 0.22 1.52 -8.92
C LYS A 143 1.58 1.77 -9.59
N GLY A 144 2.10 3.00 -9.52
CA GLY A 144 3.40 3.36 -10.10
C GLY A 144 4.54 2.47 -9.61
N ARG A 145 4.72 2.37 -8.29
CA ARG A 145 5.68 1.44 -7.63
C ARG A 145 7.08 1.49 -8.24
N ARG A 146 7.56 2.68 -8.54
CA ARG A 146 8.88 2.87 -9.12
C ARG A 146 9.96 2.22 -8.24
N GLY A 147 10.82 1.43 -8.86
CA GLY A 147 11.82 0.61 -8.21
C GLY A 147 11.48 -0.90 -8.13
N TRP A 148 10.26 -1.31 -8.51
CA TRP A 148 9.87 -2.72 -8.60
C TRP A 148 9.90 -3.21 -10.05
N GLY A 149 10.68 -4.26 -10.31
CA GLY A 149 10.58 -5.06 -11.52
C GLY A 149 9.48 -6.13 -11.41
N LEU A 150 9.30 -6.90 -12.47
CA LEU A 150 8.22 -7.87 -12.59
C LEU A 150 8.21 -8.93 -11.47
N ASP A 151 9.39 -9.39 -11.04
CA ASP A 151 9.48 -10.40 -9.97
C ASP A 151 9.05 -9.83 -8.62
N ALA A 152 9.44 -8.58 -8.31
CA ALA A 152 8.98 -7.88 -7.13
C ALA A 152 7.46 -7.63 -7.16
N LEU A 153 6.90 -7.26 -8.33
CA LEU A 153 5.46 -7.12 -8.50
C LEU A 153 4.72 -8.43 -8.22
N ARG A 154 5.18 -9.55 -8.78
CA ARG A 154 4.57 -10.87 -8.58
C ARG A 154 4.58 -11.33 -7.14
N LEU A 155 5.62 -10.98 -6.40
CA LEU A 155 5.81 -11.45 -5.03
C LEU A 155 5.19 -10.51 -4.00
N TYR A 156 5.22 -9.18 -4.23
CA TYR A 156 4.89 -8.20 -3.20
C TYR A 156 3.70 -7.30 -3.53
N ALA A 157 3.17 -7.34 -4.75
CA ALA A 157 2.02 -6.51 -5.09
C ALA A 157 0.69 -7.22 -4.76
N PRO A 158 -0.27 -6.53 -4.09
CA PRO A 158 -1.52 -7.13 -3.65
C PRO A 158 -2.28 -7.88 -4.75
N GLU A 159 -2.42 -7.30 -5.93
CA GLU A 159 -3.17 -7.88 -7.05
C GLU A 159 -2.57 -9.18 -7.61
N TYR A 160 -1.34 -9.50 -7.24
CA TYR A 160 -0.72 -10.81 -7.54
C TYR A 160 -0.92 -11.82 -6.40
N ARG A 161 -1.33 -11.36 -5.20
CA ARG A 161 -1.53 -12.20 -4.00
C ARG A 161 -0.31 -13.05 -3.67
N GLY A 162 0.88 -12.52 -3.94
CA GLY A 162 2.14 -13.18 -3.59
C GLY A 162 2.30 -13.29 -2.09
N ARG A 163 2.80 -14.42 -1.62
CA ARG A 163 3.07 -14.68 -0.21
C ARG A 163 4.57 -14.75 0.01
N PHE A 164 5.05 -14.15 1.09
CA PHE A 164 6.48 -14.10 1.40
C PHE A 164 6.71 -14.05 2.90
N ARG A 165 7.86 -14.54 3.33
CA ARG A 165 8.30 -14.47 4.72
C ARG A 165 9.03 -13.16 4.98
N LEU A 166 9.02 -12.71 6.22
CA LEU A 166 9.76 -11.53 6.65
C LEU A 166 11.24 -11.86 6.79
N HIS A 167 12.07 -10.89 6.49
CA HIS A 167 13.50 -10.94 6.82
C HIS A 167 13.71 -10.34 8.20
N TRP A 168 14.55 -10.93 9.03
CA TRP A 168 14.78 -10.50 10.40
C TRP A 168 16.22 -10.10 10.63
N VAL A 169 16.40 -9.07 11.44
CA VAL A 169 17.68 -8.63 11.97
C VAL A 169 17.59 -8.47 13.47
N ALA A 170 18.70 -8.69 14.17
CA ALA A 170 18.86 -8.26 15.56
C ALA A 170 19.56 -6.90 15.56
N VAL A 171 19.03 -5.96 16.34
CA VAL A 171 19.60 -4.61 16.51
C VAL A 171 19.88 -4.40 17.99
N GLN A 172 21.05 -3.84 18.34
CA GLN A 172 21.34 -3.47 19.71
C GLN A 172 20.28 -2.51 20.26
N ARG A 173 19.75 -2.83 21.44
CA ARG A 173 18.62 -2.12 22.07
C ARG A 173 18.91 -0.64 22.26
N ASP A 174 20.14 -0.26 22.59
CA ASP A 174 20.55 1.12 22.80
C ASP A 174 20.67 1.94 21.50
N ARG A 175 20.67 1.28 20.35
CA ARG A 175 20.68 1.89 19.01
C ARG A 175 19.30 2.08 18.41
N LEU A 176 18.33 1.29 18.86
CA LEU A 176 16.96 1.31 18.34
C LEU A 176 16.09 2.25 19.20
N VAL A 177 15.44 3.20 18.56
CA VAL A 177 14.34 3.92 19.23
C VAL A 177 13.16 2.97 19.27
N TRP A 178 12.82 2.50 20.47
CA TRP A 178 11.73 1.58 20.71
C TRP A 178 10.67 2.24 21.56
N SER A 179 9.42 2.12 21.16
CA SER A 179 8.24 2.55 21.91
C SER A 179 7.27 1.39 21.99
N SER A 180 6.75 1.13 23.17
CA SER A 180 5.78 0.06 23.36
C SER A 180 4.82 0.39 24.49
N ASP A 181 3.71 -0.31 24.51
CA ASP A 181 2.83 -0.36 25.65
C ASP A 181 3.52 -1.01 26.84
N ALA A 182 3.15 -0.61 28.06
CA ALA A 182 3.76 -1.13 29.29
C ALA A 182 3.60 -2.65 29.42
N ASP A 183 2.49 -3.17 28.91
CA ASP A 183 2.14 -4.59 28.97
C ASP A 183 2.54 -5.36 27.70
N CYS A 184 3.26 -4.71 26.75
CA CYS A 184 3.67 -5.36 25.54
C CYS A 184 4.85 -6.29 25.77
N ASP A 185 4.63 -7.59 25.52
CA ASP A 185 5.67 -8.61 25.56
C ASP A 185 6.21 -8.88 24.15
N ILE A 186 7.53 -8.79 23.99
CA ILE A 186 8.21 -9.10 22.73
C ILE A 186 7.93 -10.56 22.30
N ASN A 187 7.84 -11.49 23.26
CA ASN A 187 7.48 -12.87 22.97
C ASN A 187 6.08 -13.00 22.35
N ALA A 188 5.11 -12.21 22.81
CA ALA A 188 3.79 -12.16 22.20
C ALA A 188 3.83 -11.63 20.76
N LEU A 189 4.66 -10.62 20.48
CA LEU A 189 4.88 -10.10 19.13
C LEU A 189 5.50 -11.18 18.23
N LEU A 190 6.52 -11.88 18.68
CA LEU A 190 7.15 -12.96 17.92
C LEU A 190 6.18 -14.12 17.67
N SER A 191 5.42 -14.54 18.70
CA SER A 191 4.40 -15.60 18.55
C SER A 191 3.24 -15.20 17.63
N SER A 192 3.02 -13.90 17.43
CA SER A 192 2.05 -13.43 16.42
C SER A 192 2.59 -13.55 14.98
N ALA A 193 3.91 -13.58 14.81
CA ALA A 193 4.58 -13.55 13.52
C ALA A 193 5.07 -14.92 13.06
N MET A 194 5.10 -15.91 13.91
CA MET A 194 5.61 -17.24 13.61
C MET A 194 4.93 -18.31 14.44
N ASP A 195 4.72 -19.49 13.85
CA ASP A 195 4.24 -20.66 14.57
C ASP A 195 5.32 -21.26 15.49
N ASP A 196 4.98 -22.28 16.27
CA ASP A 196 5.89 -22.87 17.25
C ASP A 196 7.18 -23.44 16.59
N ALA A 197 7.04 -24.07 15.41
CA ALA A 197 8.18 -24.66 14.72
C ALA A 197 9.14 -23.59 14.17
N GLU A 198 8.60 -22.54 13.58
CA GLU A 198 9.40 -21.38 13.11
C GLU A 198 9.99 -20.62 14.31
N ARG A 199 9.27 -20.55 15.45
CA ARG A 199 9.78 -19.94 16.67
C ARG A 199 10.98 -20.73 17.23
N GLU A 200 10.93 -22.05 17.25
CA GLU A 200 12.07 -22.90 17.65
C GLU A 200 13.28 -22.67 16.74
N ARG A 201 13.09 -22.57 15.44
CA ARG A 201 14.15 -22.24 14.46
C ARG A 201 14.75 -20.86 14.70
N PHE A 202 13.92 -19.88 14.97
CA PHE A 202 14.32 -18.52 15.26
C PHE A 202 15.13 -18.44 16.55
N ASP A 203 14.66 -19.08 17.63
CA ASP A 203 15.33 -19.12 18.93
C ASP A 203 16.68 -19.88 18.85
N ALA A 204 16.76 -20.94 18.06
CA ALA A 204 18.01 -21.63 17.78
C ALA A 204 19.03 -20.74 17.06
N ARG A 205 18.56 -19.95 16.07
CA ARG A 205 19.41 -18.97 15.38
C ARG A 205 19.89 -17.85 16.30
N TRP A 206 19.01 -17.37 17.20
CA TRP A 206 19.32 -16.37 18.19
C TRP A 206 20.44 -16.86 19.14
N GLN A 207 20.35 -18.11 19.61
CA GLN A 207 21.35 -18.75 20.45
C GLN A 207 22.66 -19.01 19.70
N GLU A 208 22.61 -19.48 18.46
CA GLU A 208 23.82 -19.69 17.62
C GLU A 208 24.66 -18.43 17.48
N LEU A 209 24.00 -17.27 17.44
CA LEU A 209 24.65 -15.97 17.32
C LEU A 209 25.02 -15.33 18.66
N ASP A 210 24.85 -16.05 19.78
CA ASP A 210 25.13 -15.59 21.15
C ASP A 210 24.47 -14.24 21.48
N LEU A 211 23.21 -14.04 21.03
CA LEU A 211 22.46 -12.83 21.27
C LEU A 211 21.71 -12.92 22.61
N ASP A 212 21.82 -11.88 23.41
CA ASP A 212 21.20 -11.76 24.73
C ASP A 212 20.08 -10.68 24.76
N ASP A 213 19.59 -10.32 25.94
CA ASP A 213 18.53 -9.32 26.16
C ASP A 213 18.93 -7.89 25.75
N SER A 214 20.20 -7.64 25.43
CA SER A 214 20.65 -6.35 24.89
C SER A 214 20.28 -6.15 23.41
N TRP A 215 19.72 -7.16 22.77
CA TRP A 215 19.30 -7.15 21.39
C TRP A 215 17.77 -7.15 21.25
N LEU A 216 17.29 -6.57 20.15
CA LEU A 216 15.88 -6.60 19.77
C LEU A 216 15.73 -7.21 18.37
N PRO A 217 14.81 -8.16 18.18
CA PRO A 217 14.45 -8.66 16.86
C PRO A 217 13.59 -7.64 16.11
N VAL A 218 13.99 -7.33 14.88
CA VAL A 218 13.28 -6.38 14.02
C VAL A 218 12.94 -7.05 12.69
N PRO A 219 11.64 -7.18 12.34
CA PRO A 219 11.24 -7.69 11.05
C PRO A 219 11.42 -6.62 9.96
N LEU A 220 11.79 -7.05 8.79
CA LEU A 220 12.00 -6.23 7.60
C LEU A 220 11.24 -6.83 6.41
N HIS A 221 10.77 -5.98 5.52
CA HIS A 221 10.30 -6.43 4.22
C HIS A 221 11.50 -7.01 3.43
N PRO A 222 11.42 -8.23 2.86
CA PRO A 222 12.57 -8.87 2.21
C PRO A 222 13.15 -8.04 1.05
N TRP A 223 12.31 -7.35 0.26
CA TRP A 223 12.78 -6.42 -0.75
C TRP A 223 13.58 -5.25 -0.14
N GLN A 224 13.08 -4.69 0.98
CA GLN A 224 13.75 -3.59 1.68
C GLN A 224 15.11 -4.02 2.23
N TRP A 225 15.21 -5.23 2.78
CA TRP A 225 16.47 -5.82 3.19
C TRP A 225 17.45 -5.87 2.02
N GLN A 226 17.11 -6.57 0.95
CA GLN A 226 17.99 -6.82 -0.19
C GLN A 226 18.39 -5.54 -0.92
N GLN A 227 17.47 -4.61 -1.11
CA GLN A 227 17.71 -3.44 -1.97
C GLN A 227 18.21 -2.21 -1.21
N LYS A 228 18.03 -2.17 0.11
CA LYS A 228 18.35 -1.00 0.92
C LYS A 228 19.15 -1.34 2.16
N ILE A 229 18.64 -2.13 3.08
CA ILE A 229 19.24 -2.26 4.42
C ILE A 229 20.60 -2.94 4.35
N ALA A 230 20.73 -4.08 3.68
CA ALA A 230 21.99 -4.81 3.54
C ALA A 230 23.12 -3.97 2.89
N ILE A 231 22.75 -2.97 2.09
CA ILE A 231 23.69 -2.08 1.39
C ILE A 231 24.02 -0.85 2.24
N HIS A 232 22.99 -0.14 2.69
CA HIS A 232 23.20 1.14 3.38
C HIS A 232 23.67 0.99 4.81
N PHE A 233 23.28 -0.10 5.51
CA PHE A 233 23.68 -0.38 6.88
C PHE A 233 24.91 -1.30 6.98
N LEU A 234 25.70 -1.41 5.91
CA LEU A 234 26.90 -2.25 5.89
C LEU A 234 27.88 -1.95 7.03
N ALA A 235 28.02 -0.68 7.40
CA ALA A 235 28.90 -0.28 8.50
C ALA A 235 28.40 -0.80 9.86
N GLN A 236 27.10 -0.79 10.11
CA GLN A 236 26.48 -1.33 11.33
C GLN A 236 26.61 -2.85 11.40
N LEU A 237 26.39 -3.52 10.28
CA LEU A 237 26.61 -4.98 10.15
C LEU A 237 28.09 -5.33 10.41
N ALA A 238 29.02 -4.61 9.78
CA ALA A 238 30.46 -4.88 9.93
C ALA A 238 30.98 -4.62 11.35
N ARG A 239 30.37 -3.71 12.11
CA ARG A 239 30.73 -3.42 13.50
C ARG A 239 29.98 -4.28 14.52
N GLY A 240 29.08 -5.16 14.07
CA GLY A 240 28.25 -5.95 14.96
C GLY A 240 27.26 -5.13 15.78
N GLU A 241 26.80 -3.99 15.28
CA GLU A 241 25.72 -3.17 15.85
C GLU A 241 24.34 -3.65 15.38
N MET A 242 24.33 -4.43 14.30
CA MET A 242 23.21 -5.12 13.70
C MET A 242 23.67 -6.50 13.22
N VAL A 243 22.85 -7.52 13.37
CA VAL A 243 23.15 -8.90 12.96
C VAL A 243 22.01 -9.42 12.08
N GLU A 244 22.35 -10.02 10.94
CA GLU A 244 21.39 -10.68 10.08
C GLU A 244 20.97 -12.02 10.68
N LEU A 245 19.66 -12.20 10.85
CA LEU A 245 19.08 -13.46 11.31
C LEU A 245 18.65 -14.35 10.12
N GLY A 246 18.09 -13.75 9.07
CA GLY A 246 17.55 -14.43 7.89
C GLY A 246 16.03 -14.35 7.79
N GLU A 247 15.44 -15.22 6.97
CA GLU A 247 13.99 -15.30 6.78
C GLU A 247 13.38 -16.30 7.76
N PHE A 248 12.42 -15.83 8.56
CA PHE A 248 11.71 -16.62 9.56
C PHE A 248 10.24 -16.24 9.63
N GLY A 249 9.46 -17.16 10.17
CA GLY A 249 8.06 -16.95 10.54
C GLY A 249 7.07 -17.35 9.46
N ASP A 250 5.85 -16.91 9.67
CA ASP A 250 4.72 -17.14 8.79
C ASP A 250 4.87 -16.42 7.45
N GLU A 251 4.07 -16.80 6.48
CA GLU A 251 3.94 -16.06 5.23
C GLU A 251 3.02 -14.86 5.39
N TYR A 252 3.35 -13.77 4.73
CA TYR A 252 2.63 -12.51 4.75
C TYR A 252 2.12 -12.13 3.37
N LEU A 253 1.01 -11.42 3.36
CA LEU A 253 0.37 -10.81 2.21
C LEU A 253 0.39 -9.29 2.36
N ALA A 254 0.77 -8.57 1.31
CA ALA A 254 0.75 -7.11 1.34
C ALA A 254 -0.67 -6.57 1.18
N GLN A 255 -1.05 -5.62 2.04
CA GLN A 255 -2.28 -4.86 1.90
C GLN A 255 -2.13 -3.75 0.83
N GLN A 256 -3.22 -3.07 0.49
CA GLN A 256 -3.23 -1.97 -0.50
C GLN A 256 -2.21 -0.86 -0.20
N SER A 257 -1.84 -0.67 1.05
CA SER A 257 -0.79 0.26 1.45
C SER A 257 0.62 -0.17 1.04
N LEU A 258 0.83 -1.42 0.62
CA LEU A 258 2.10 -2.12 0.35
C LEU A 258 2.99 -2.33 1.59
N ARG A 259 2.89 -1.44 2.56
CA ARG A 259 3.70 -1.41 3.79
C ARG A 259 3.09 -2.18 4.96
N THR A 260 1.79 -2.33 4.96
CA THR A 260 1.06 -3.12 5.95
C THR A 260 0.94 -4.54 5.42
N LEU A 261 1.37 -5.49 6.22
CA LEU A 261 1.45 -6.90 5.90
C LEU A 261 0.57 -7.67 6.86
N THR A 262 -0.32 -8.48 6.32
CA THR A 262 -1.21 -9.37 7.09
C THR A 262 -0.66 -10.78 7.04
N ASN A 263 -0.73 -11.50 8.17
CA ASN A 263 -0.33 -12.90 8.23
C ASN A 263 -1.27 -13.75 7.36
N ALA A 264 -0.71 -14.40 6.34
CA ALA A 264 -1.44 -15.21 5.37
C ALA A 264 -1.42 -16.72 5.68
N SER A 265 -0.67 -17.14 6.69
CA SER A 265 -0.61 -18.54 7.13
C SER A 265 -1.70 -18.87 8.15
N ARG A 266 -2.05 -17.90 9.00
CA ARG A 266 -3.05 -18.05 10.06
C ARG A 266 -3.62 -16.71 10.49
N ARG A 267 -4.75 -16.74 11.18
CA ARG A 267 -5.29 -15.54 11.84
C ARG A 267 -4.36 -15.14 12.99
N ALA A 268 -3.72 -13.99 12.86
CA ALA A 268 -2.80 -13.43 13.84
C ALA A 268 -3.39 -12.14 14.44
N PRO A 269 -3.08 -11.83 15.72
CA PRO A 269 -3.61 -10.65 16.38
C PRO A 269 -3.05 -9.33 15.82
N TYR A 270 -1.91 -9.37 15.13
CA TYR A 270 -1.25 -8.16 14.65
C TYR A 270 -0.91 -8.22 13.16
N ASP A 271 -1.15 -7.11 12.49
CA ASP A 271 -0.51 -6.74 11.23
C ASP A 271 0.85 -6.11 11.50
N ILE A 272 1.76 -6.20 10.54
CA ILE A 272 3.08 -5.59 10.63
C ILE A 272 3.22 -4.54 9.53
N LYS A 273 3.57 -3.31 9.92
CA LYS A 273 3.78 -2.22 8.96
C LYS A 273 5.25 -1.85 8.89
N LEU A 274 5.84 -1.97 7.71
CA LEU A 274 7.27 -1.83 7.45
C LEU A 274 7.56 -0.73 6.43
N PRO A 275 8.65 0.05 6.57
CA PRO A 275 9.08 0.97 5.54
C PRO A 275 9.42 0.25 4.24
N LEU A 276 9.06 0.89 3.12
CA LEU A 276 9.47 0.49 1.78
C LEU A 276 10.02 1.72 1.05
N THR A 277 11.26 1.66 0.57
CA THR A 277 11.88 2.78 -0.17
C THR A 277 11.54 2.69 -1.66
N ILE A 278 10.26 2.56 -1.98
CA ILE A 278 9.71 2.67 -3.33
C ILE A 278 8.86 3.93 -3.45
N TYR A 279 8.83 4.50 -4.64
CA TYR A 279 7.89 5.58 -4.93
C TYR A 279 6.55 4.98 -5.39
N ASN A 280 5.46 5.34 -4.72
CA ASN A 280 4.11 4.89 -5.09
C ASN A 280 3.09 5.98 -4.79
N THR A 281 2.14 6.19 -5.67
CA THR A 281 1.22 7.33 -5.68
C THR A 281 1.98 8.66 -5.75
N SER A 282 2.21 9.35 -4.65
CA SER A 282 2.81 10.69 -4.59
C SER A 282 4.08 10.78 -3.76
N CYS A 283 4.55 9.67 -3.16
CA CYS A 283 5.71 9.73 -2.27
C CYS A 283 6.40 8.38 -2.09
N TYR A 284 7.64 8.42 -1.60
CA TYR A 284 8.33 7.24 -1.10
C TYR A 284 7.62 6.68 0.13
N ARG A 285 7.57 5.35 0.23
CA ARG A 285 6.82 4.62 1.26
C ARG A 285 7.65 4.35 2.53
N GLY A 286 8.49 5.29 2.95
CA GLY A 286 9.10 5.32 4.28
C GLY A 286 8.07 5.55 5.39
N ILE A 287 8.46 5.35 6.63
CA ILE A 287 7.66 5.68 7.80
C ILE A 287 8.50 6.62 8.67
N PRO A 288 8.10 7.90 8.82
CA PRO A 288 8.85 8.85 9.65
C PRO A 288 9.01 8.37 11.09
N GLY A 289 10.26 8.39 11.59
CA GLY A 289 10.58 7.92 12.93
C GLY A 289 9.74 8.57 14.04
N LYS A 290 9.39 9.87 13.88
CA LYS A 290 8.49 10.56 14.83
C LYS A 290 7.10 9.91 14.96
N TYR A 291 6.56 9.34 13.88
CA TYR A 291 5.27 8.64 13.93
C TYR A 291 5.42 7.25 14.50
N ILE A 292 6.54 6.59 14.22
CA ILE A 292 6.85 5.29 14.82
C ILE A 292 6.96 5.45 16.33
N ALA A 293 7.74 6.43 16.82
CA ALA A 293 7.93 6.66 18.25
C ALA A 293 6.63 7.06 18.99
N ALA A 294 5.76 7.82 18.33
CA ALA A 294 4.52 8.31 18.94
C ALA A 294 3.35 7.31 18.88
N GLY A 295 3.41 6.35 17.94
CA GLY A 295 2.29 5.45 17.61
C GLY A 295 1.69 4.72 18.83
N PRO A 296 2.48 3.98 19.62
CA PRO A 296 1.97 3.24 20.78
C PRO A 296 1.28 4.12 21.81
N LEU A 297 1.87 5.24 22.15
CA LEU A 297 1.29 6.17 23.15
C LEU A 297 0.01 6.83 22.62
N ALA A 298 0.00 7.25 21.35
CA ALA A 298 -1.16 7.90 20.74
C ALA A 298 -2.34 6.93 20.61
N SER A 299 -2.08 5.71 20.13
CA SER A 299 -3.12 4.69 19.96
C SER A 299 -3.71 4.26 21.29
N ARG A 300 -2.90 4.07 22.32
CA ARG A 300 -3.38 3.78 23.69
C ARG A 300 -4.27 4.90 24.23
N TRP A 301 -3.82 6.14 24.08
CA TRP A 301 -4.63 7.29 24.53
C TRP A 301 -5.99 7.33 23.81
N LEU A 302 -5.99 7.11 22.50
CA LEU A 302 -7.22 7.03 21.71
C LEU A 302 -8.13 5.88 22.19
N GLN A 303 -7.59 4.69 22.39
CA GLN A 303 -8.36 3.54 22.90
C GLN A 303 -9.02 3.87 24.26
N GLN A 304 -8.29 4.54 25.16
CA GLN A 304 -8.85 4.98 26.45
C GLN A 304 -10.00 5.99 26.29
N GLN A 305 -9.86 6.96 25.35
CA GLN A 305 -10.94 7.89 25.05
C GLN A 305 -12.17 7.17 24.49
N PHE A 306 -11.97 6.26 23.54
CA PHE A 306 -13.06 5.48 22.94
C PHE A 306 -13.75 4.55 23.95
N ALA A 307 -13.03 4.03 24.92
CA ALA A 307 -13.59 3.20 26.00
C ALA A 307 -14.31 4.00 27.10
N SER A 308 -14.10 5.31 27.19
CA SER A 308 -14.66 6.15 28.25
C SER A 308 -15.77 7.12 27.81
N ASP A 309 -15.84 7.48 26.53
CA ASP A 309 -16.85 8.38 25.98
C ASP A 309 -18.13 7.64 25.59
N ALA A 310 -19.25 7.99 26.16
CA ALA A 310 -20.52 7.31 25.92
C ALA A 310 -21.00 7.37 24.45
N THR A 311 -20.68 8.45 23.73
CA THR A 311 -21.04 8.60 22.31
C THR A 311 -20.22 7.66 21.44
N LEU A 312 -18.91 7.57 21.71
CA LEU A 312 -18.01 6.68 20.98
C LEU A 312 -18.33 5.21 21.25
N ILE A 313 -18.61 4.85 22.51
CA ILE A 313 -19.08 3.50 22.87
C ILE A 313 -20.37 3.16 22.11
N HIS A 314 -21.34 4.08 22.10
CA HIS A 314 -22.62 3.87 21.41
C HIS A 314 -22.45 3.73 19.89
N SER A 315 -21.46 4.39 19.30
CA SER A 315 -21.19 4.29 17.83
C SER A 315 -20.64 2.94 17.42
N GLY A 316 -20.14 2.13 18.34
CA GLY A 316 -19.43 0.87 18.03
C GLY A 316 -18.05 1.07 17.40
N ALA A 317 -17.55 2.32 17.33
CA ALA A 317 -16.24 2.61 16.75
C ALA A 317 -15.10 2.00 17.57
N GLN A 318 -14.11 1.44 16.90
CA GLN A 318 -12.93 0.82 17.50
C GLN A 318 -11.65 1.50 17.01
N VAL A 319 -10.64 1.55 17.86
CA VAL A 319 -9.29 2.02 17.52
C VAL A 319 -8.35 0.84 17.53
N LEU A 320 -7.76 0.54 16.38
CA LEU A 320 -6.72 -0.50 16.28
C LEU A 320 -5.46 0.00 16.98
N GLY A 321 -5.06 -0.66 18.06
CA GLY A 321 -3.88 -0.33 18.84
C GLY A 321 -2.58 -0.59 18.07
N GLU A 322 -1.55 0.17 18.44
CA GLU A 322 -0.18 -0.07 17.99
C GLU A 322 0.66 -0.45 19.24
N PRO A 323 0.66 -1.75 19.66
CA PRO A 323 1.26 -2.15 20.94
C PRO A 323 2.77 -1.92 20.99
N ALA A 324 3.45 -1.95 19.86
CA ALA A 324 4.89 -1.71 19.76
C ALA A 324 5.29 -1.11 18.43
N ALA A 325 6.33 -0.30 18.47
CA ALA A 325 6.96 0.25 17.29
C ALA A 325 8.44 0.54 17.54
N GLY A 326 9.27 0.46 16.50
CA GLY A 326 10.68 0.77 16.60
C GLY A 326 11.28 1.23 15.30
N TYR A 327 12.36 2.01 15.38
CA TYR A 327 13.11 2.41 14.19
C TYR A 327 14.58 2.66 14.50
N LEU A 328 15.40 2.50 13.48
CA LEU A 328 16.81 2.88 13.49
C LEU A 328 17.06 3.89 12.37
N SER A 329 17.39 5.11 12.74
CA SER A 329 17.86 6.11 11.78
C SER A 329 19.27 5.76 11.30
N HIS A 330 19.49 5.84 9.99
CA HIS A 330 20.84 5.63 9.46
C HIS A 330 21.77 6.78 9.88
N PRO A 331 22.85 6.54 10.65
CA PRO A 331 23.64 7.60 11.28
C PRO A 331 24.23 8.60 10.27
N GLY A 332 24.72 8.12 9.13
CA GLY A 332 25.29 9.00 8.09
C GLY A 332 24.27 9.93 7.45
N TYR A 333 23.03 9.45 7.20
CA TYR A 333 21.98 10.30 6.62
C TYR A 333 21.30 11.18 7.68
N ALA A 334 21.21 10.73 8.92
CA ALA A 334 20.69 11.55 10.03
C ALA A 334 21.57 12.79 10.31
N ALA A 335 22.85 12.72 9.97
CA ALA A 335 23.76 13.87 10.06
C ALA A 335 23.53 14.93 8.96
N LEU A 336 22.66 14.68 7.99
CA LEU A 336 22.36 15.55 6.85
C LEU A 336 20.92 16.08 6.97
N PRO A 337 20.67 17.25 7.60
CA PRO A 337 19.32 17.75 7.87
C PRO A 337 18.46 17.94 6.60
N GLU A 338 19.09 18.27 5.49
CA GLU A 338 18.43 18.48 4.19
C GLU A 338 18.29 17.17 3.37
N ALA A 339 18.76 16.02 3.88
CA ALA A 339 18.64 14.77 3.15
C ALA A 339 17.16 14.36 3.01
N PRO A 340 16.72 13.95 1.80
CA PRO A 340 15.37 13.45 1.62
C PRO A 340 15.06 12.32 2.61
N TYR A 341 13.88 12.37 3.22
CA TYR A 341 13.45 11.43 4.28
C TYR A 341 13.61 9.95 3.89
N ARG A 342 13.50 9.61 2.59
CA ARG A 342 13.68 8.24 2.09
C ARG A 342 15.02 7.60 2.43
N TYR A 343 16.04 8.38 2.74
CA TYR A 343 17.36 7.88 3.17
C TYR A 343 17.45 7.72 4.68
N GLN A 344 16.62 8.41 5.44
CA GLN A 344 16.62 8.36 6.90
C GLN A 344 15.66 7.27 7.45
N GLU A 345 14.57 7.00 6.73
CA GLU A 345 13.43 6.23 7.19
C GLU A 345 13.37 4.83 6.54
N MET A 346 14.50 4.16 6.45
CA MET A 346 14.61 2.88 5.77
C MET A 346 14.32 1.68 6.66
N LEU A 347 14.61 1.77 7.97
CA LEU A 347 14.47 0.69 8.93
C LEU A 347 13.52 1.08 10.04
N GLY A 348 12.47 0.31 10.22
CA GLY A 348 11.49 0.47 11.27
C GLY A 348 10.39 -0.57 11.21
N VAL A 349 9.57 -0.63 12.23
CA VAL A 349 8.42 -1.53 12.35
C VAL A 349 7.33 -0.87 13.20
N ILE A 350 6.09 -1.10 12.83
CA ILE A 350 4.92 -0.86 13.68
C ILE A 350 4.11 -2.15 13.71
N TRP A 351 3.87 -2.66 14.90
CA TRP A 351 2.91 -3.72 15.17
C TRP A 351 1.55 -3.07 15.39
N ARG A 352 0.53 -3.52 14.71
CA ARG A 352 -0.82 -2.94 14.81
C ARG A 352 -1.84 -4.06 14.94
N GLU A 353 -2.80 -3.89 15.80
CA GLU A 353 -3.90 -4.83 15.96
C GLU A 353 -4.59 -5.10 14.62
N ASN A 354 -4.83 -6.37 14.35
CA ASN A 354 -5.60 -6.76 13.18
C ASN A 354 -7.09 -6.57 13.49
N PRO A 355 -7.91 -6.03 12.57
CA PRO A 355 -9.35 -5.85 12.78
C PRO A 355 -10.08 -7.11 13.24
N SER A 356 -9.58 -8.28 12.85
CA SER A 356 -10.15 -9.57 13.24
C SER A 356 -10.20 -9.81 14.75
N CYS A 357 -9.40 -9.09 15.54
CA CYS A 357 -9.43 -9.17 17.01
C CYS A 357 -10.76 -8.67 17.62
N TYR A 358 -11.48 -7.82 16.89
CA TYR A 358 -12.70 -7.17 17.33
C TYR A 358 -13.98 -7.77 16.76
N LEU A 359 -13.85 -8.73 15.83
CA LEU A 359 -15.00 -9.35 15.17
C LEU A 359 -15.61 -10.44 16.03
N GLN A 360 -16.94 -10.44 16.10
CA GLN A 360 -17.75 -11.51 16.66
C GLN A 360 -18.12 -12.54 15.61
N ASP A 361 -18.70 -13.65 16.02
CA ASP A 361 -19.18 -14.69 15.10
C ASP A 361 -20.22 -14.10 14.11
N GLY A 362 -19.97 -14.28 12.83
CA GLY A 362 -20.80 -13.76 11.75
C GLY A 362 -20.49 -12.34 11.31
N GLU A 363 -19.53 -11.65 11.94
CA GLU A 363 -19.06 -10.34 11.52
C GLU A 363 -17.86 -10.45 10.57
N GLN A 364 -17.77 -9.51 9.66
CA GLN A 364 -16.68 -9.40 8.67
C GLN A 364 -16.15 -7.97 8.62
N ALA A 365 -14.81 -7.82 8.64
CA ALA A 365 -14.19 -6.53 8.38
C ALA A 365 -14.03 -6.30 6.89
N VAL A 366 -14.44 -5.14 6.40
CA VAL A 366 -14.28 -4.77 4.99
C VAL A 366 -13.62 -3.39 4.91
N LEU A 367 -12.74 -3.19 3.95
CA LEU A 367 -12.24 -1.86 3.67
C LEU A 367 -13.42 -0.97 3.23
N MET A 368 -13.51 0.24 3.76
CA MET A 368 -14.54 1.21 3.34
C MET A 368 -14.55 1.44 1.82
N ALA A 369 -13.41 1.38 1.17
CA ALA A 369 -13.29 1.47 -0.28
C ALA A 369 -14.00 0.32 -1.02
N ALA A 370 -14.19 -0.84 -0.39
CA ALA A 370 -14.91 -1.97 -0.98
C ALA A 370 -16.41 -1.67 -1.16
N LEU A 371 -16.99 -0.77 -0.35
CA LEU A 371 -18.38 -0.34 -0.49
C LEU A 371 -18.65 0.43 -1.80
N MET A 372 -17.59 0.91 -2.45
CA MET A 372 -17.65 1.62 -3.74
C MET A 372 -17.02 0.79 -4.88
N ALA A 373 -16.60 -0.43 -4.60
CA ALA A 373 -15.99 -1.31 -5.60
C ALA A 373 -17.10 -1.91 -6.49
N THR A 374 -16.73 -2.10 -7.74
CA THR A 374 -17.57 -2.79 -8.71
C THR A 374 -16.84 -4.03 -9.22
N ASP A 375 -17.57 -5.02 -9.72
CA ASP A 375 -16.99 -6.12 -10.48
C ASP A 375 -16.40 -5.64 -11.83
N ASN A 376 -15.99 -6.58 -12.67
CA ASN A 376 -15.42 -6.26 -13.99
C ASN A 376 -16.47 -5.73 -14.98
N ASP A 377 -17.76 -5.90 -14.70
CA ASP A 377 -18.88 -5.41 -15.49
C ASP A 377 -19.45 -4.07 -14.98
N GLY A 378 -18.87 -3.52 -13.91
CA GLY A 378 -19.29 -2.25 -13.31
C GLY A 378 -20.50 -2.36 -12.37
N ARG A 379 -20.83 -3.57 -11.87
CA ARG A 379 -21.95 -3.83 -10.96
C ARG A 379 -21.52 -3.77 -9.51
#